data_072cdaaf5230251ac42ac7fcd1a44323
#
_entry.id   072cdaaf5230251ac42ac7fcd1a44323
#
_cell.length_a   1.000
_cell.length_b   1.000
_cell.length_c   1.000
_cell.angle_alpha   90.00
_cell.angle_beta   90.00
_cell.angle_gamma   90.00
#
_symmetry.space_group_name_H-M   'P 1'
#
loop_
_entity.id
_entity.type
_entity.pdbx_description
1 polymer ?
#
loop_
_entity_poly.entity_id
_entity_poly.type
_entity_poly.pdbx_seq_one_letter_code
_entity_poly.pdbx_strand_id
1 'polypeptide(L)'
;MANTMDKLSKGFVSAVCLLGVGFGMVRNMICTRTYQEDPSAFANAQIGYAPMAGSTDHPNATLRYLELTWREVEPTEGQYAWDAIEQRYGLAALREQGIHLVLRFVCDVPGQKKHLDIPEWLYAQTADGSWYSTSYGKGYSPDYANDILRAAHHKVVSALAEHFDADGFVTYVELGSLGHWGEWHIKSSDGLVPMPDETIRDQYATDYLNAFSNAKLLMRRPFNIAVSNRLGLYNDMTGHEKDTNEWLNWIKNGGWYGKEANGLSAMQNFWQDAPVGGEFTSSLPMEELLDTELSRTLQLLDASHMSFLGPKAAQPAYSQGYQAVLKRLGYRLRVTTLKLTPHDGEAVVTLTVANEGAAPFYWDWAANLYLESTDGTTLSTVQLPLSLPKLMPGETQTVEVVLKEVDLWALLLLHKEHLTIGIVDPMTDRDAVRFAMNAPQQNGRTVLF
;
A
#
# COMPACT_ATOMS: atom_id res chain seq x y z
N MET A 1 -0.80 7.53 -50.87
CA MET A 1 -0.96 8.99 -50.73
C MET A 1 -2.10 9.23 -49.77
N ALA A 2 -1.79 9.60 -48.56
CA ALA A 2 -2.54 10.47 -47.67
C ALA A 2 -1.93 10.35 -46.28
N ASN A 3 -1.35 11.44 -45.83
CA ASN A 3 -0.73 11.66 -44.55
C ASN A 3 -1.73 11.48 -43.42
N THR A 4 -1.41 10.62 -42.45
CA THR A 4 -2.02 10.63 -41.12
C THR A 4 -1.06 11.36 -40.20
N MET A 5 -1.30 12.64 -40.00
CA MET A 5 -0.58 13.45 -38.99
C MET A 5 -1.05 13.07 -37.60
N ASP A 6 -0.14 12.51 -36.84
CA ASP A 6 -0.23 12.26 -35.42
C ASP A 6 -0.49 13.57 -34.67
N LYS A 7 -1.66 13.73 -34.07
CA LYS A 7 -1.96 14.85 -33.18
C LYS A 7 -1.51 14.48 -31.76
N LEU A 8 -0.22 14.75 -31.49
CA LEU A 8 0.26 14.88 -30.11
C LEU A 8 -0.45 16.06 -29.46
N SER A 9 -1.33 15.78 -28.50
CA SER A 9 -1.94 16.78 -27.63
C SER A 9 -0.86 17.43 -26.76
N LYS A 10 -0.36 18.59 -27.18
CA LYS A 10 0.51 19.41 -26.35
C LYS A 10 -0.35 19.99 -25.23
N GLY A 11 -0.17 19.47 -23.99
CA GLY A 11 -0.73 20.08 -22.79
C GLY A 11 -0.16 21.51 -22.66
N PHE A 12 -1.04 22.49 -22.58
CA PHE A 12 -0.64 23.89 -22.40
C PHE A 12 -0.05 24.08 -21.00
N VAL A 13 1.26 24.30 -20.93
CA VAL A 13 1.94 24.84 -19.75
C VAL A 13 1.86 26.35 -19.85
N SER A 14 1.04 27.01 -19.04
CA SER A 14 1.02 28.47 -18.96
C SER A 14 2.20 28.94 -18.12
N ALA A 15 3.28 29.36 -18.75
CA ALA A 15 4.38 30.08 -18.12
C ALA A 15 4.13 31.59 -18.28
N VAL A 16 3.93 32.32 -17.19
CA VAL A 16 3.95 33.77 -17.20
C VAL A 16 5.37 34.22 -16.84
N CYS A 17 6.18 34.50 -17.84
CA CYS A 17 7.48 35.16 -17.66
C CYS A 17 7.35 36.64 -18.00
N LEU A 18 7.56 37.53 -17.02
CA LEU A 18 7.68 38.97 -17.28
C LEU A 18 9.11 39.28 -17.78
N LEU A 19 9.27 39.51 -19.07
CA LEU A 19 10.53 39.92 -19.70
C LEU A 19 10.79 41.40 -19.45
N GLY A 20 11.71 41.69 -18.55
CA GLY A 20 12.34 43.01 -18.44
C GLY A 20 13.69 43.03 -19.16
N VAL A 21 13.84 43.97 -20.09
CA VAL A 21 15.02 44.09 -20.96
C VAL A 21 16.19 44.82 -20.22
N GLY A 22 17.33 44.12 -20.06
CA GLY A 22 18.58 44.73 -19.59
C GLY A 22 19.48 43.78 -18.80
N PHE A 23 20.79 43.79 -19.05
CA PHE A 23 21.84 42.95 -18.45
C PHE A 23 21.94 42.98 -16.90
N GLY A 24 21.09 43.77 -16.22
CA GLY A 24 20.98 43.84 -14.77
C GLY A 24 19.70 43.21 -14.19
N MET A 25 18.78 42.69 -15.01
CA MET A 25 17.40 42.35 -14.59
C MET A 25 17.14 40.89 -14.30
N VAL A 26 18.00 39.95 -14.68
CA VAL A 26 17.81 38.53 -14.37
C VAL A 26 17.86 38.22 -12.87
N ARG A 27 18.46 39.10 -12.09
CA ARG A 27 18.53 39.00 -10.62
C ARG A 27 17.17 39.09 -9.91
N ASN A 28 16.11 39.48 -10.61
CA ASN A 28 14.76 39.65 -10.01
C ASN A 28 13.64 38.91 -10.78
N MET A 29 13.98 37.97 -11.66
CA MET A 29 12.98 37.27 -12.46
C MET A 29 12.32 36.13 -11.66
N ILE A 30 11.13 36.39 -11.15
CA ILE A 30 10.30 35.35 -10.52
C ILE A 30 9.66 34.52 -11.63
N CYS A 31 9.87 33.20 -11.59
CA CYS A 31 9.22 32.25 -12.48
C CYS A 31 8.20 31.41 -11.70
N THR A 32 6.97 31.33 -12.21
CA THR A 32 5.91 30.50 -11.62
C THR A 32 5.38 29.54 -12.67
N ARG A 33 5.28 28.25 -12.33
CA ARG A 33 4.64 27.21 -13.15
C ARG A 33 3.49 26.60 -12.36
N THR A 34 2.43 26.24 -13.08
CA THR A 34 1.31 25.46 -12.57
C THR A 34 1.20 24.18 -13.41
N TYR A 35 0.81 23.08 -12.77
CA TYR A 35 0.75 21.79 -13.41
C TYR A 35 -0.68 21.25 -13.41
N GLN A 36 -1.10 20.71 -14.54
CA GLN A 36 -2.39 20.05 -14.68
C GLN A 36 -2.30 18.61 -14.17
N GLU A 37 -3.41 18.09 -13.64
CA GLU A 37 -3.53 16.68 -13.28
C GLU A 37 -3.30 15.77 -14.50
N ASP A 38 -2.57 14.67 -14.30
CA ASP A 38 -2.58 13.52 -15.19
C ASP A 38 -3.79 12.65 -14.83
N PRO A 39 -4.83 12.57 -15.65
CA PRO A 39 -6.04 11.80 -15.33
C PRO A 39 -5.85 10.29 -15.43
N SER A 40 -4.71 9.82 -15.93
CA SER A 40 -4.45 8.37 -16.11
C SER A 40 -4.32 7.65 -14.78
N ALA A 41 -4.71 6.38 -14.75
CA ALA A 41 -4.38 5.48 -13.65
C ALA A 41 -2.99 4.88 -13.89
N PHE A 42 -2.21 4.75 -12.82
CA PHE A 42 -0.89 4.11 -12.83
C PHE A 42 -0.62 3.50 -11.46
N ALA A 43 0.19 2.45 -11.45
CA ALA A 43 0.70 1.88 -10.21
C ALA A 43 1.71 2.84 -9.55
N ASN A 44 1.74 2.86 -8.23
CA ASN A 44 2.66 3.69 -7.46
C ASN A 44 3.15 2.93 -6.23
N ALA A 45 4.27 3.35 -5.65
CA ALA A 45 4.85 2.68 -4.50
C ALA A 45 3.84 2.56 -3.34
N GLN A 46 3.81 1.41 -2.68
CA GLN A 46 3.00 1.13 -1.48
C GLN A 46 1.47 1.14 -1.67
N ILE A 47 0.94 1.27 -2.88
CA ILE A 47 -0.50 1.34 -3.13
C ILE A 47 -0.89 0.56 -4.40
N GLY A 48 -2.18 0.34 -4.57
CA GLY A 48 -2.74 -0.24 -5.79
C GLY A 48 -3.05 -1.74 -5.68
N TYR A 49 -2.89 -2.47 -6.76
CA TYR A 49 -3.14 -3.91 -6.74
C TYR A 49 -1.97 -4.68 -6.15
N ALA A 50 -2.30 -5.68 -5.31
CA ALA A 50 -1.37 -6.63 -4.71
C ALA A 50 -1.74 -8.06 -5.12
N PRO A 51 -1.49 -8.49 -6.39
CA PRO A 51 -1.74 -9.86 -6.81
C PRO A 51 -0.81 -10.83 -6.08
N MET A 52 -1.18 -12.13 -6.04
CA MET A 52 -0.36 -13.16 -5.41
C MET A 52 1.09 -13.12 -5.91
N ALA A 53 2.04 -13.27 -4.99
CA ALA A 53 3.45 -13.43 -5.32
C ALA A 53 3.62 -14.68 -6.23
N GLY A 54 4.43 -14.53 -7.28
CA GLY A 54 4.57 -15.54 -8.33
C GLY A 54 3.51 -15.50 -9.44
N SER A 55 2.44 -14.68 -9.31
CA SER A 55 1.52 -14.42 -10.41
C SER A 55 2.16 -13.49 -11.45
N THR A 56 1.87 -13.76 -12.72
CA THR A 56 2.23 -12.89 -13.86
C THR A 56 1.16 -11.86 -14.18
N ASP A 57 0.01 -11.94 -13.51
CA ASP A 57 -1.05 -10.96 -13.62
C ASP A 57 -0.57 -9.62 -13.05
N HIS A 58 -1.04 -8.52 -13.61
CA HIS A 58 -0.68 -7.17 -13.16
C HIS A 58 0.84 -6.88 -13.21
N PRO A 59 1.49 -6.94 -14.37
CA PRO A 59 2.95 -6.83 -14.49
C PRO A 59 3.51 -5.49 -13.98
N ASN A 60 2.67 -4.45 -13.91
CA ASN A 60 3.06 -3.13 -13.44
C ASN A 60 2.71 -2.86 -11.96
N ALA A 61 2.19 -3.87 -11.22
CA ALA A 61 1.88 -3.68 -9.81
C ALA A 61 3.17 -3.54 -8.99
N THR A 62 3.15 -2.61 -8.05
CA THR A 62 4.26 -2.29 -7.13
C THR A 62 4.15 -3.04 -5.81
N LEU A 63 3.07 -3.80 -5.64
CA LEU A 63 2.84 -4.69 -4.51
C LEU A 63 2.65 -6.12 -4.99
N ARG A 64 3.02 -7.08 -4.14
CA ARG A 64 2.65 -8.49 -4.26
C ARG A 64 2.10 -8.99 -2.93
N TYR A 65 1.16 -9.90 -3.01
CA TYR A 65 0.57 -10.55 -1.85
C TYR A 65 1.26 -11.88 -1.59
N LEU A 66 1.81 -12.07 -0.41
CA LEU A 66 2.47 -13.30 0.03
C LEU A 66 1.66 -13.92 1.17
N GLU A 67 0.88 -14.95 0.86
CA GLU A 67 0.22 -15.77 1.86
C GLU A 67 1.08 -17.00 2.12
N LEU A 68 1.37 -17.25 3.40
CA LEU A 68 2.18 -18.37 3.85
C LEU A 68 1.43 -19.16 4.91
N THR A 69 1.29 -20.47 4.72
CA THR A 69 0.81 -21.37 5.77
C THR A 69 1.93 -21.61 6.79
N TRP A 70 1.57 -21.86 8.04
CA TRP A 70 2.57 -22.22 9.05
C TRP A 70 3.39 -23.44 8.65
N ARG A 71 2.73 -24.43 8.02
CA ARG A 71 3.40 -25.64 7.51
C ARG A 71 4.48 -25.33 6.47
N GLU A 72 4.29 -24.32 5.62
CA GLU A 72 5.31 -23.88 4.66
C GLU A 72 6.46 -23.17 5.35
N VAL A 73 6.17 -22.38 6.37
CA VAL A 73 7.17 -21.57 7.09
C VAL A 73 8.07 -22.45 7.94
N GLU A 74 7.49 -23.39 8.72
CA GLU A 74 8.21 -24.18 9.72
C GLU A 74 7.89 -25.68 9.59
N PRO A 75 8.34 -26.34 8.50
CA PRO A 75 8.04 -27.75 8.25
C PRO A 75 8.58 -28.69 9.33
N THR A 76 9.64 -28.30 10.03
CA THR A 76 10.24 -29.01 11.16
C THR A 76 10.40 -28.01 12.32
N GLU A 77 10.13 -28.42 13.54
CA GLU A 77 10.21 -27.57 14.73
C GLU A 77 11.55 -26.81 14.82
N GLY A 78 11.47 -25.48 14.87
CA GLY A 78 12.64 -24.58 14.91
C GLY A 78 13.42 -24.47 13.61
N GLN A 79 12.96 -25.06 12.50
CA GLN A 79 13.62 -24.97 11.20
C GLN A 79 12.71 -24.27 10.19
N TYR A 80 13.07 -23.05 9.84
CA TYR A 80 12.31 -22.19 8.92
C TYR A 80 12.80 -22.38 7.48
N ALA A 81 11.86 -22.53 6.55
CA ALA A 81 12.12 -22.82 5.14
C ALA A 81 12.35 -21.57 4.29
N TRP A 82 13.11 -20.56 4.79
CA TRP A 82 13.26 -19.27 4.13
C TRP A 82 13.77 -19.37 2.70
N ASP A 83 14.84 -20.13 2.45
CA ASP A 83 15.42 -20.29 1.11
C ASP A 83 14.42 -20.86 0.11
N ALA A 84 13.60 -21.82 0.55
CA ALA A 84 12.57 -22.43 -0.31
C ALA A 84 11.45 -21.43 -0.63
N ILE A 85 11.05 -20.60 0.34
CA ILE A 85 10.05 -19.54 0.18
C ILE A 85 10.60 -18.45 -0.75
N GLU A 86 11.80 -17.94 -0.50
CA GLU A 86 12.46 -16.93 -1.33
C GLU A 86 12.56 -17.38 -2.79
N GLN A 87 12.98 -18.63 -3.01
CA GLN A 87 13.09 -19.20 -4.35
C GLN A 87 11.72 -19.42 -5.01
N ARG A 88 10.76 -20.00 -4.28
CA ARG A 88 9.42 -20.33 -4.80
C ARG A 88 8.68 -19.09 -5.32
N TYR A 89 8.77 -17.99 -4.60
CA TYR A 89 8.06 -16.75 -4.90
C TYR A 89 8.92 -15.72 -5.62
N GLY A 90 10.22 -15.98 -5.82
CA GLY A 90 11.14 -15.08 -6.51
C GLY A 90 11.36 -13.76 -5.77
N LEU A 91 11.40 -13.79 -4.43
CA LEU A 91 11.35 -12.59 -3.60
C LEU A 91 12.56 -11.68 -3.80
N ALA A 92 13.75 -12.24 -4.05
CA ALA A 92 14.95 -11.45 -4.36
C ALA A 92 14.75 -10.55 -5.60
N ALA A 93 14.14 -11.09 -6.67
CA ALA A 93 13.85 -10.31 -7.87
C ALA A 93 12.80 -9.22 -7.64
N LEU A 94 11.83 -9.45 -6.74
CA LEU A 94 10.86 -8.43 -6.35
C LEU A 94 11.53 -7.26 -5.62
N ARG A 95 12.46 -7.55 -4.68
CA ARG A 95 13.27 -6.52 -4.01
C ARG A 95 14.08 -5.67 -4.99
N GLU A 96 14.77 -6.31 -5.93
CA GLU A 96 15.55 -5.61 -6.97
C GLU A 96 14.69 -4.68 -7.84
N GLN A 97 13.44 -5.07 -8.10
CA GLN A 97 12.48 -4.29 -8.87
C GLN A 97 11.80 -3.17 -8.06
N GLY A 98 12.00 -3.09 -6.75
CA GLY A 98 11.30 -2.14 -5.88
C GLY A 98 9.83 -2.50 -5.66
N ILE A 99 9.50 -3.78 -5.73
CA ILE A 99 8.15 -4.30 -5.47
C ILE A 99 8.10 -4.75 -4.01
N HIS A 100 7.12 -4.24 -3.27
CA HIS A 100 6.93 -4.54 -1.85
C HIS A 100 5.89 -5.63 -1.63
N LEU A 101 5.82 -6.17 -0.40
CA LEU A 101 4.91 -7.24 -0.04
C LEU A 101 3.80 -6.81 0.93
N VAL A 102 2.64 -7.41 0.71
CA VAL A 102 1.59 -7.62 1.71
C VAL A 102 1.75 -9.06 2.20
N LEU A 103 2.07 -9.25 3.47
CA LEU A 103 2.26 -10.57 4.07
C LEU A 103 1.02 -10.98 4.86
N ARG A 104 0.54 -12.22 4.65
CA ARG A 104 -0.45 -12.87 5.51
C ARG A 104 0.07 -14.26 5.91
N PHE A 105 0.20 -14.50 7.20
CA PHE A 105 0.54 -15.80 7.77
C PHE A 105 -0.71 -16.49 8.29
N VAL A 106 -0.98 -17.73 7.86
CA VAL A 106 -2.25 -18.42 8.10
C VAL A 106 -2.07 -19.81 8.70
N CYS A 107 -3.03 -20.23 9.53
CA CYS A 107 -3.04 -21.53 10.21
C CYS A 107 -4.14 -22.46 9.71
N ASP A 108 -5.07 -21.98 8.90
CA ASP A 108 -6.23 -22.72 8.42
C ASP A 108 -6.76 -22.11 7.11
N VAL A 109 -6.59 -22.81 6.00
CA VAL A 109 -7.08 -22.41 4.67
C VAL A 109 -8.01 -23.50 4.14
N PRO A 110 -9.33 -23.29 4.10
CA PRO A 110 -10.27 -24.28 3.54
C PRO A 110 -9.95 -24.66 2.10
N GLY A 111 -9.67 -25.94 1.86
CA GLY A 111 -9.29 -26.47 0.55
C GLY A 111 -10.24 -27.54 0.02
N GLN A 112 -9.92 -28.11 -1.14
CA GLN A 112 -10.74 -29.17 -1.74
C GLN A 112 -10.50 -30.54 -1.11
N LYS A 113 -9.32 -30.77 -0.54
CA LYS A 113 -8.94 -32.04 0.11
C LYS A 113 -8.64 -31.78 1.58
N LYS A 114 -8.79 -32.83 2.40
CA LYS A 114 -8.38 -32.83 3.80
C LYS A 114 -6.86 -32.62 3.90
N HIS A 115 -6.41 -31.62 4.64
CA HIS A 115 -5.02 -31.24 4.82
C HIS A 115 -4.79 -30.44 6.10
N LEU A 116 -3.53 -30.23 6.46
CA LEU A 116 -3.08 -29.38 7.57
C LEU A 116 -2.37 -28.14 6.99
N ASP A 117 -2.63 -26.97 7.55
CA ASP A 117 -1.89 -25.74 7.31
C ASP A 117 -0.93 -25.39 8.47
N ILE A 118 -1.14 -26.02 9.64
CA ILE A 118 -0.13 -26.06 10.71
C ILE A 118 0.85 -27.22 10.44
N PRO A 119 2.12 -27.16 10.95
CA PRO A 119 3.10 -28.23 10.79
C PRO A 119 2.65 -29.55 11.43
N GLU A 120 3.08 -30.66 10.85
CA GLU A 120 2.80 -32.00 11.37
C GLU A 120 3.33 -32.20 12.80
N TRP A 121 4.49 -31.64 13.11
CA TRP A 121 5.08 -31.71 14.46
C TRP A 121 4.20 -31.00 15.49
N LEU A 122 3.62 -29.84 15.14
CA LEU A 122 2.73 -29.07 16.02
C LEU A 122 1.38 -29.79 16.17
N TYR A 123 0.82 -30.31 15.08
CA TYR A 123 -0.39 -31.14 15.13
C TYR A 123 -0.21 -32.35 16.03
N ALA A 124 0.95 -33.05 15.97
CA ALA A 124 1.23 -34.21 16.82
C ALA A 124 1.27 -33.85 18.32
N GLN A 125 1.59 -32.62 18.67
CA GLN A 125 1.64 -32.16 20.08
C GLN A 125 0.28 -31.64 20.59
N THR A 126 -0.59 -31.15 19.69
CA THR A 126 -1.85 -30.50 20.05
C THR A 126 -3.05 -31.39 19.74
N ALA A 127 -3.30 -31.71 18.49
CA ALA A 127 -4.36 -32.62 17.96
C ALA A 127 -5.78 -32.44 18.57
N ASP A 128 -6.07 -31.27 19.12
CA ASP A 128 -7.31 -30.92 19.88
C ASP A 128 -8.27 -30.01 19.09
N GLY A 129 -7.87 -29.60 17.90
CA GLY A 129 -8.73 -28.83 16.99
C GLY A 129 -9.74 -29.71 16.25
N SER A 130 -10.34 -29.15 15.23
CA SER A 130 -11.40 -29.79 14.45
C SER A 130 -11.01 -30.06 13.02
N TRP A 131 -11.04 -31.33 12.59
CA TRP A 131 -11.09 -31.66 11.17
C TRP A 131 -12.48 -31.32 10.62
N TYR A 132 -12.54 -30.62 9.50
CA TYR A 132 -13.81 -30.19 8.93
C TYR A 132 -13.98 -30.52 7.44
N SER A 133 -15.25 -30.59 7.04
CA SER A 133 -15.72 -30.58 5.66
C SER A 133 -17.02 -29.78 5.62
N THR A 134 -16.92 -28.52 5.29
CA THR A 134 -18.00 -27.54 5.32
C THR A 134 -18.28 -26.99 3.91
N SER A 135 -19.20 -26.05 3.79
CA SER A 135 -19.42 -25.32 2.51
C SER A 135 -18.21 -24.44 2.11
N TYR A 136 -17.32 -24.11 3.04
CA TYR A 136 -16.08 -23.38 2.74
C TYR A 136 -15.01 -24.27 2.13
N GLY A 137 -15.01 -25.56 2.48
CA GLY A 137 -13.99 -26.50 2.04
C GLY A 137 -13.67 -27.55 3.12
N LYS A 138 -12.48 -28.11 3.05
CA LYS A 138 -11.97 -29.15 3.94
C LYS A 138 -10.62 -28.75 4.49
N GLY A 139 -10.35 -29.05 5.76
CA GLY A 139 -9.08 -28.73 6.41
C GLY A 139 -9.06 -29.14 7.86
N TYR A 140 -8.20 -28.53 8.62
CA TYR A 140 -8.07 -28.65 10.06
C TYR A 140 -8.02 -27.27 10.68
N SER A 141 -8.96 -26.96 11.57
CA SER A 141 -8.96 -25.75 12.36
C SER A 141 -8.40 -26.05 13.74
N PRO A 142 -7.25 -25.48 14.14
CA PRO A 142 -6.65 -25.72 15.44
C PRO A 142 -7.54 -25.22 16.59
N ASP A 143 -7.36 -25.75 17.81
CA ASP A 143 -7.81 -25.06 19.01
C ASP A 143 -6.84 -23.93 19.33
N TYR A 144 -7.22 -22.71 18.98
CA TYR A 144 -6.40 -21.53 19.21
C TYR A 144 -6.21 -21.19 20.70
N ALA A 145 -6.96 -21.81 21.61
CA ALA A 145 -6.76 -21.67 23.05
C ALA A 145 -5.64 -22.56 23.59
N ASN A 146 -5.14 -23.52 22.80
CA ASN A 146 -4.08 -24.43 23.23
C ASN A 146 -2.78 -23.71 23.58
N ASP A 147 -2.23 -23.97 24.77
CA ASP A 147 -1.02 -23.31 25.27
C ASP A 147 0.24 -23.60 24.45
N ILE A 148 0.35 -24.83 23.91
CA ILE A 148 1.49 -25.24 23.07
C ILE A 148 1.42 -24.50 21.75
N LEU A 149 0.24 -24.42 21.12
CA LEU A 149 0.03 -23.67 19.88
C LEU A 149 0.40 -22.20 20.05
N ARG A 150 -0.05 -21.56 21.14
CA ARG A 150 0.24 -20.14 21.42
C ARG A 150 1.74 -19.89 21.66
N ALA A 151 2.40 -20.76 22.42
CA ALA A 151 3.84 -20.66 22.66
C ALA A 151 4.66 -20.85 21.37
N ALA A 152 4.23 -21.74 20.48
CA ALA A 152 4.87 -21.92 19.19
C ALA A 152 4.58 -20.74 18.24
N HIS A 153 3.35 -20.18 18.26
CA HIS A 153 2.97 -19.00 17.49
C HIS A 153 3.86 -17.79 17.78
N HIS A 154 4.11 -17.51 19.05
CA HIS A 154 5.03 -16.45 19.46
C HIS A 154 6.40 -16.57 18.78
N LYS A 155 6.95 -17.81 18.69
CA LYS A 155 8.26 -18.06 18.09
C LYS A 155 8.24 -17.87 16.57
N VAL A 156 7.23 -18.42 15.89
CA VAL A 156 7.17 -18.32 14.42
C VAL A 156 6.91 -16.88 13.95
N VAL A 157 6.07 -16.12 14.66
CA VAL A 157 5.83 -14.70 14.34
C VAL A 157 7.09 -13.86 14.56
N SER A 158 7.85 -14.14 15.63
CA SER A 158 9.15 -13.50 15.85
C SER A 158 10.14 -13.81 14.72
N ALA A 159 10.20 -15.06 14.27
CA ALA A 159 11.06 -15.48 13.15
C ALA A 159 10.62 -14.87 11.80
N LEU A 160 9.30 -14.73 11.56
CA LEU A 160 8.78 -14.04 10.39
C LEU A 160 9.22 -12.56 10.36
N ALA A 161 9.12 -11.87 11.49
CA ALA A 161 9.54 -10.48 11.59
C ALA A 161 11.07 -10.32 11.44
N GLU A 162 11.84 -11.19 12.07
CA GLU A 162 13.30 -11.20 11.91
C GLU A 162 13.73 -11.38 10.44
N HIS A 163 13.01 -12.22 9.68
CA HIS A 163 13.32 -12.45 8.27
C HIS A 163 12.80 -11.34 7.34
N PHE A 164 11.61 -10.77 7.60
CA PHE A 164 10.90 -9.95 6.62
C PHE A 164 10.78 -8.47 6.98
N ASP A 165 10.97 -8.04 8.24
CA ASP A 165 10.65 -6.66 8.65
C ASP A 165 11.85 -5.70 8.59
N ALA A 166 13.09 -6.18 8.38
CA ALA A 166 14.29 -5.39 8.58
C ALA A 166 14.56 -4.36 7.46
N ASP A 167 14.20 -4.67 6.21
CA ASP A 167 14.60 -3.92 5.02
C ASP A 167 13.47 -3.09 4.38
N GLY A 168 12.27 -3.09 4.97
CA GLY A 168 11.08 -2.42 4.41
C GLY A 168 10.46 -3.15 3.22
N PHE A 169 10.88 -4.37 2.90
CA PHE A 169 10.32 -5.17 1.82
C PHE A 169 8.86 -5.56 2.10
N VAL A 170 8.57 -6.05 3.30
CA VAL A 170 7.19 -6.22 3.74
C VAL A 170 6.67 -4.89 4.26
N THR A 171 5.74 -4.32 3.54
CA THR A 171 5.16 -3.02 3.87
C THR A 171 3.88 -3.15 4.69
N TYR A 172 3.12 -4.23 4.46
CA TYR A 172 1.88 -4.53 5.18
C TYR A 172 1.89 -5.96 5.70
N VAL A 173 1.40 -6.14 6.91
CA VAL A 173 1.12 -7.46 7.48
C VAL A 173 -0.36 -7.52 7.84
N GLU A 174 -1.12 -8.36 7.16
CA GLU A 174 -2.46 -8.71 7.57
C GLU A 174 -2.37 -9.82 8.63
N LEU A 175 -2.87 -9.56 9.83
CA LEU A 175 -2.82 -10.50 10.95
C LEU A 175 -3.72 -11.71 10.65
N GLY A 176 -3.13 -12.75 10.07
CA GLY A 176 -3.85 -13.88 9.48
C GLY A 176 -3.84 -15.17 10.31
N SER A 177 -3.36 -15.17 11.55
CA SER A 177 -3.18 -16.41 12.33
C SER A 177 -4.46 -17.09 12.77
N LEU A 178 -5.56 -16.36 12.91
CA LEU A 178 -6.79 -16.85 13.51
C LEU A 178 -7.92 -17.06 12.50
N GLY A 179 -8.52 -18.26 12.54
CA GLY A 179 -9.73 -18.61 11.78
C GLY A 179 -9.46 -19.01 10.34
N HIS A 180 -10.54 -19.32 9.62
CA HIS A 180 -10.47 -19.66 8.20
C HIS A 180 -9.84 -18.51 7.39
N TRP A 181 -8.88 -18.83 6.52
CA TRP A 181 -8.10 -17.88 5.71
C TRP A 181 -7.42 -16.76 6.53
N GLY A 182 -7.35 -16.92 7.86
CA GLY A 182 -6.87 -15.87 8.73
C GLY A 182 -7.80 -14.66 8.88
N GLU A 183 -9.09 -14.81 8.61
CA GLU A 183 -10.08 -13.72 8.58
C GLU A 183 -10.83 -13.54 9.90
N TRP A 184 -10.30 -14.08 10.98
CA TRP A 184 -10.84 -13.93 12.33
C TRP A 184 -12.28 -14.42 12.47
N HIS A 185 -12.61 -15.54 11.80
CA HIS A 185 -13.87 -16.23 11.95
C HIS A 185 -13.71 -17.74 11.77
N ILE A 186 -14.56 -18.50 12.43
CA ILE A 186 -14.68 -19.95 12.30
C ILE A 186 -16.14 -20.29 12.10
N LYS A 187 -16.41 -21.26 11.23
CA LYS A 187 -17.77 -21.76 10.99
C LYS A 187 -18.26 -22.67 12.14
N SER A 188 -18.39 -22.08 13.33
CA SER A 188 -18.75 -22.78 14.57
C SER A 188 -20.14 -23.46 14.50
N SER A 189 -21.04 -23.02 13.60
CA SER A 189 -22.31 -23.69 13.34
C SER A 189 -22.15 -25.15 12.90
N ASP A 190 -21.00 -25.51 12.33
CA ASP A 190 -20.68 -26.84 11.82
C ASP A 190 -19.94 -27.70 12.88
N GLY A 191 -19.93 -27.26 14.16
CA GLY A 191 -19.37 -27.99 15.28
C GLY A 191 -17.88 -27.92 15.47
N LEU A 192 -17.20 -26.96 14.81
CA LEU A 192 -15.79 -26.71 15.01
C LEU A 192 -15.53 -26.05 16.38
N VAL A 193 -14.30 -26.23 16.90
CA VAL A 193 -13.82 -25.47 18.07
C VAL A 193 -14.00 -23.98 17.75
N PRO A 194 -14.69 -23.22 18.60
CA PRO A 194 -15.00 -21.83 18.32
C PRO A 194 -13.76 -20.95 18.42
N MET A 195 -13.85 -19.72 17.90
CA MET A 195 -12.86 -18.68 18.17
C MET A 195 -12.69 -18.49 19.67
N PRO A 196 -11.44 -18.35 20.16
CA PRO A 196 -11.19 -18.09 21.57
C PRO A 196 -11.71 -16.72 22.01
N ASP A 197 -11.78 -16.50 23.32
CA ASP A 197 -12.15 -15.20 23.88
C ASP A 197 -11.13 -14.08 23.56
N GLU A 198 -11.50 -12.84 23.88
CA GLU A 198 -10.69 -11.65 23.60
C GLU A 198 -9.28 -11.77 24.20
N THR A 199 -9.15 -12.26 25.43
CA THR A 199 -7.86 -12.36 26.13
C THR A 199 -6.86 -13.22 25.34
N ILE A 200 -7.33 -14.32 24.76
CA ILE A 200 -6.50 -15.22 23.97
C ILE A 200 -6.27 -14.65 22.56
N ARG A 201 -7.30 -14.08 21.92
CA ARG A 201 -7.16 -13.42 20.61
C ARG A 201 -6.12 -12.30 20.65
N ASP A 202 -6.12 -11.52 21.73
CA ASP A 202 -5.18 -10.40 21.91
C ASP A 202 -3.73 -10.86 22.07
N GLN A 203 -3.47 -12.07 22.56
CA GLN A 203 -2.11 -12.62 22.60
C GLN A 203 -1.54 -12.83 21.20
N TYR A 204 -2.36 -13.38 20.26
CA TYR A 204 -1.94 -13.52 18.87
C TYR A 204 -1.63 -12.18 18.20
N ALA A 205 -2.46 -11.17 18.42
CA ALA A 205 -2.19 -9.82 17.91
C ALA A 205 -0.94 -9.20 18.57
N THR A 206 -0.74 -9.43 19.88
CA THR A 206 0.41 -8.94 20.63
C THR A 206 1.72 -9.53 20.13
N ASP A 207 1.74 -10.79 19.67
CA ASP A 207 2.93 -11.38 19.07
C ASP A 207 3.40 -10.58 17.84
N TYR A 208 2.48 -10.18 16.96
CA TYR A 208 2.81 -9.30 15.82
C TYR A 208 3.23 -7.90 16.26
N LEU A 209 2.52 -7.29 17.22
CA LEU A 209 2.85 -5.96 17.74
C LEU A 209 4.26 -5.89 18.34
N ASN A 210 4.70 -6.97 18.98
CA ASN A 210 6.03 -7.06 19.59
C ASN A 210 7.14 -7.37 18.57
N ALA A 211 6.81 -8.07 17.49
CA ALA A 211 7.78 -8.56 16.53
C ALA A 211 8.02 -7.58 15.37
N PHE A 212 6.96 -7.05 14.75
CA PHE A 212 7.05 -6.16 13.60
C PHE A 212 7.14 -4.70 14.02
N SER A 213 8.13 -3.98 13.52
CA SER A 213 8.39 -2.56 13.87
C SER A 213 8.29 -1.62 12.66
N ASN A 214 8.50 -2.11 11.44
CA ASN A 214 8.55 -1.33 10.21
C ASN A 214 7.28 -1.49 9.37
N ALA A 215 6.79 -2.72 9.20
CA ALA A 215 5.58 -3.00 8.46
C ALA A 215 4.33 -2.44 9.17
N LYS A 216 3.34 -2.01 8.38
CA LYS A 216 2.03 -1.61 8.91
C LYS A 216 1.19 -2.84 9.16
N LEU A 217 0.71 -3.00 10.39
CA LEU A 217 -0.12 -4.13 10.81
C LEU A 217 -1.59 -3.83 10.56
N LEU A 218 -2.31 -4.77 9.93
CA LEU A 218 -3.73 -4.65 9.62
C LEU A 218 -4.53 -5.79 10.23
N MET A 219 -5.67 -5.45 10.83
CA MET A 219 -6.61 -6.39 11.41
C MET A 219 -7.89 -6.50 10.59
N ARG A 220 -8.52 -7.68 10.56
CA ARG A 220 -9.78 -7.87 9.81
C ARG A 220 -10.94 -7.06 10.39
N ARG A 221 -10.94 -6.84 11.70
CA ARG A 221 -12.04 -6.21 12.45
C ARG A 221 -11.50 -5.20 13.45
N PRO A 222 -12.28 -4.16 13.80
CA PRO A 222 -11.86 -3.17 14.78
C PRO A 222 -12.02 -3.70 16.22
N PHE A 223 -11.25 -4.74 16.57
CA PHE A 223 -11.16 -5.23 17.95
C PHE A 223 -10.54 -4.17 18.85
N ASN A 224 -10.74 -4.28 20.18
CA ASN A 224 -10.20 -3.34 21.15
C ASN A 224 -8.68 -3.17 21.02
N ILE A 225 -7.96 -4.24 20.76
CA ILE A 225 -6.50 -4.21 20.57
C ILE A 225 -6.10 -3.45 19.30
N ALA A 226 -6.90 -3.51 18.23
CA ALA A 226 -6.64 -2.73 17.01
C ALA A 226 -6.78 -1.23 17.26
N VAL A 227 -7.83 -0.82 17.98
CA VAL A 227 -8.05 0.58 18.36
C VAL A 227 -6.95 1.10 19.28
N SER A 228 -6.60 0.33 20.32
CA SER A 228 -5.59 0.71 21.32
C SER A 228 -4.20 0.88 20.73
N ASN A 229 -3.87 0.12 19.67
CA ASN A 229 -2.57 0.15 19.01
C ASN A 229 -2.60 0.87 17.66
N ARG A 230 -3.71 1.50 17.28
CA ARG A 230 -3.87 2.25 16.03
C ARG A 230 -3.49 1.43 14.80
N LEU A 231 -3.97 0.18 14.74
CA LEU A 231 -3.70 -0.70 13.62
C LEU A 231 -4.48 -0.27 12.37
N GLY A 232 -4.01 -0.68 11.20
CA GLY A 232 -4.81 -0.65 9.98
C GLY A 232 -5.91 -1.72 10.02
N LEU A 233 -6.79 -1.66 9.03
CA LEU A 233 -7.82 -2.68 8.84
C LEU A 233 -7.81 -3.21 7.41
N TYR A 234 -8.27 -4.45 7.20
CA TYR A 234 -8.51 -4.98 5.87
C TYR A 234 -9.92 -5.57 5.72
N ASN A 235 -10.48 -5.49 4.51
CA ASN A 235 -11.81 -6.00 4.17
C ASN A 235 -11.71 -7.10 3.12
N ASP A 236 -12.00 -8.35 3.47
CA ASP A 236 -12.06 -9.53 2.60
C ASP A 236 -13.32 -9.59 1.73
N MET A 237 -14.27 -8.69 1.94
CA MET A 237 -15.55 -8.63 1.21
C MET A 237 -15.72 -7.35 0.40
N THR A 238 -14.63 -6.73 -0.04
CA THR A 238 -14.66 -5.47 -0.79
C THR A 238 -15.53 -5.61 -2.06
N GLY A 239 -16.41 -4.64 -2.28
CA GLY A 239 -17.33 -4.60 -3.42
C GLY A 239 -18.67 -5.32 -3.18
N HIS A 240 -18.79 -6.20 -2.17
CA HIS A 240 -20.09 -6.71 -1.74
C HIS A 240 -20.78 -5.66 -0.86
N GLU A 241 -21.85 -5.06 -1.39
CA GLU A 241 -22.47 -3.87 -0.78
C GLU A 241 -22.86 -4.06 0.69
N LYS A 242 -23.59 -5.14 0.99
CA LYS A 242 -24.05 -5.43 2.34
C LYS A 242 -22.89 -5.63 3.30
N ASP A 243 -21.92 -6.46 2.95
CA ASP A 243 -20.85 -6.86 3.86
C ASP A 243 -19.79 -5.75 4.00
N THR A 244 -19.52 -4.99 2.95
CA THR A 244 -18.67 -3.79 3.05
C THR A 244 -19.33 -2.72 3.92
N ASN A 245 -20.64 -2.48 3.77
CA ASN A 245 -21.37 -1.53 4.62
C ASN A 245 -21.44 -2.00 6.08
N GLU A 246 -21.56 -3.30 6.33
CA GLU A 246 -21.48 -3.86 7.69
C GLU A 246 -20.09 -3.63 8.29
N TRP A 247 -19.03 -3.88 7.54
CA TRP A 247 -17.65 -3.62 7.97
C TRP A 247 -17.44 -2.13 8.28
N LEU A 248 -17.90 -1.21 7.41
CA LEU A 248 -17.88 0.24 7.66
C LEU A 248 -18.70 0.64 8.90
N ASN A 249 -19.81 -0.06 9.15
CA ASN A 249 -20.62 0.18 10.35
C ASN A 249 -19.87 -0.24 11.62
N TRP A 250 -19.11 -1.34 11.62
CA TRP A 250 -18.27 -1.70 12.76
C TRP A 250 -17.20 -0.64 13.04
N ILE A 251 -16.59 -0.09 12.00
CA ILE A 251 -15.61 1.01 12.14
C ILE A 251 -16.26 2.25 12.74
N LYS A 252 -17.47 2.57 12.30
CA LYS A 252 -18.18 3.75 12.76
C LYS A 252 -18.72 3.61 14.21
N ASN A 253 -19.25 2.47 14.54
CA ASN A 253 -20.08 2.29 15.74
C ASN A 253 -19.58 1.20 16.70
N GLY A 254 -18.59 0.38 16.31
CA GLY A 254 -18.29 -0.86 17.02
C GLY A 254 -19.41 -1.88 16.86
N GLY A 255 -19.49 -2.83 17.76
CA GLY A 255 -20.58 -3.80 17.75
C GLY A 255 -20.25 -5.14 18.39
N TRP A 256 -21.06 -6.12 18.03
CA TRP A 256 -20.94 -7.49 18.51
C TRP A 256 -19.90 -8.27 17.71
N TYR A 257 -19.17 -9.13 18.40
CA TYR A 257 -18.39 -10.17 17.77
C TYR A 257 -18.82 -11.54 18.31
N GLY A 258 -19.47 -12.34 17.48
CA GLY A 258 -20.08 -13.59 17.92
C GLY A 258 -21.13 -13.36 19.03
N LYS A 259 -20.82 -13.83 20.25
CA LYS A 259 -21.67 -13.63 21.45
C LYS A 259 -21.15 -12.51 22.37
N GLU A 260 -20.06 -11.88 22.04
CA GLU A 260 -19.43 -10.83 22.85
C GLU A 260 -20.08 -9.49 22.51
N ALA A 261 -20.84 -8.93 23.46
CA ALA A 261 -21.33 -7.57 23.37
C ALA A 261 -20.12 -6.61 23.45
N ASN A 262 -20.05 -5.62 22.55
CA ASN A 262 -18.92 -4.69 22.45
C ASN A 262 -17.56 -5.38 22.15
N GLY A 263 -17.57 -6.55 21.51
CA GLY A 263 -16.35 -7.22 21.04
C GLY A 263 -15.65 -6.46 19.90
N LEU A 264 -16.34 -5.50 19.27
CA LEU A 264 -15.78 -4.56 18.31
C LEU A 264 -15.94 -3.13 18.81
N SER A 265 -14.89 -2.31 18.68
CA SER A 265 -14.88 -0.91 19.09
C SER A 265 -14.92 0.03 17.89
N ALA A 266 -15.55 1.19 18.05
CA ALA A 266 -15.54 2.23 17.02
C ALA A 266 -14.11 2.72 16.79
N MET A 267 -13.72 2.90 15.51
CA MET A 267 -12.39 3.27 15.07
C MET A 267 -12.47 4.32 13.96
N GLN A 268 -13.31 5.34 14.19
CA GLN A 268 -13.57 6.38 13.19
C GLN A 268 -12.30 7.12 12.80
N ASN A 269 -12.16 7.41 11.50
CA ASN A 269 -11.03 8.15 10.93
C ASN A 269 -9.65 7.48 11.13
N PHE A 270 -9.58 6.21 11.52
CA PHE A 270 -8.31 5.51 11.70
C PHE A 270 -7.43 5.53 10.44
N TRP A 271 -8.07 5.59 9.25
CA TRP A 271 -7.39 5.67 7.96
C TRP A 271 -6.48 6.91 7.81
N GLN A 272 -6.63 7.92 8.66
CA GLN A 272 -5.73 9.08 8.69
C GLN A 272 -4.34 8.72 9.24
N ASP A 273 -4.27 7.72 10.12
CA ASP A 273 -3.04 7.30 10.79
C ASP A 273 -2.53 5.92 10.33
N ALA A 274 -3.44 5.04 9.85
CA ALA A 274 -3.14 3.65 9.53
C ALA A 274 -3.85 3.18 8.24
N PRO A 275 -3.22 2.29 7.44
CA PRO A 275 -3.72 1.92 6.13
C PRO A 275 -4.98 1.05 6.17
N VAL A 276 -5.70 1.09 5.05
CA VAL A 276 -6.79 0.17 4.73
C VAL A 276 -6.38 -0.73 3.58
N GLY A 277 -6.43 -2.02 3.80
CA GLY A 277 -6.26 -3.05 2.78
C GLY A 277 -7.54 -3.81 2.49
N GLY A 278 -7.48 -4.74 1.58
CA GLY A 278 -8.58 -5.66 1.32
C GLY A 278 -8.45 -6.41 0.01
N GLU A 279 -9.46 -7.22 -0.26
CA GLU A 279 -9.59 -7.97 -1.50
C GLU A 279 -11.04 -7.97 -1.99
N PHE A 280 -11.24 -8.14 -3.29
CA PHE A 280 -12.58 -8.28 -3.82
C PHE A 280 -13.27 -9.54 -3.31
N THR A 281 -14.54 -9.40 -2.96
CA THR A 281 -15.39 -10.52 -2.57
C THR A 281 -15.35 -11.67 -3.57
N SER A 282 -15.40 -12.90 -3.08
CA SER A 282 -15.57 -14.09 -3.92
C SER A 282 -17.04 -14.40 -4.23
N SER A 283 -17.98 -13.67 -3.62
CA SER A 283 -19.41 -13.89 -3.78
C SER A 283 -20.00 -13.26 -5.05
N LEU A 284 -19.26 -12.35 -5.72
CA LEU A 284 -19.71 -11.66 -6.92
C LEU A 284 -18.71 -11.89 -8.07
N PRO A 285 -19.20 -11.98 -9.33
CA PRO A 285 -18.32 -12.06 -10.49
C PRO A 285 -17.62 -10.72 -10.74
N MET A 286 -16.43 -10.76 -11.35
CA MET A 286 -15.67 -9.55 -11.70
C MET A 286 -16.41 -8.63 -12.68
N GLU A 287 -17.25 -9.16 -13.56
CA GLU A 287 -18.12 -8.40 -14.44
C GLU A 287 -19.06 -7.47 -13.65
N GLU A 288 -19.66 -7.98 -12.58
CA GLU A 288 -20.52 -7.16 -11.71
C GLU A 288 -19.73 -6.05 -11.04
N LEU A 289 -18.58 -6.39 -10.46
CA LEU A 289 -17.74 -5.45 -9.71
C LEU A 289 -17.10 -4.36 -10.57
N LEU A 290 -16.71 -4.70 -11.82
CA LEU A 290 -15.87 -3.86 -12.66
C LEU A 290 -16.57 -3.27 -13.91
N ASP A 291 -17.81 -3.67 -14.15
CA ASP A 291 -18.60 -3.21 -15.31
C ASP A 291 -20.01 -2.81 -14.87
N THR A 292 -20.91 -3.77 -14.63
CA THR A 292 -22.35 -3.49 -14.44
C THR A 292 -22.63 -2.68 -13.18
N GLU A 293 -21.89 -2.87 -12.09
CA GLU A 293 -22.02 -2.17 -10.81
C GLU A 293 -20.74 -1.39 -10.41
N LEU A 294 -19.94 -1.01 -11.42
CA LEU A 294 -18.68 -0.28 -11.19
C LEU A 294 -18.88 0.97 -10.32
N SER A 295 -19.96 1.72 -10.54
CA SER A 295 -20.25 2.94 -9.75
C SER A 295 -20.38 2.64 -8.25
N ARG A 296 -21.07 1.54 -7.91
CA ARG A 296 -21.22 1.08 -6.52
C ARG A 296 -19.86 0.65 -5.95
N THR A 297 -19.10 -0.14 -6.71
CA THR A 297 -17.76 -0.58 -6.30
C THR A 297 -16.87 0.62 -5.96
N LEU A 298 -16.84 1.65 -6.81
CA LEU A 298 -16.05 2.87 -6.56
C LEU A 298 -16.52 3.64 -5.33
N GLN A 299 -17.83 3.74 -5.09
CA GLN A 299 -18.37 4.37 -3.88
C GLN A 299 -17.94 3.64 -2.59
N LEU A 300 -17.95 2.31 -2.60
CA LEU A 300 -17.51 1.50 -1.47
C LEU A 300 -16.01 1.63 -1.22
N LEU A 301 -15.20 1.71 -2.27
CA LEU A 301 -13.76 1.96 -2.17
C LEU A 301 -13.46 3.35 -1.60
N ASP A 302 -14.14 4.39 -2.11
CA ASP A 302 -14.00 5.76 -1.60
C ASP A 302 -14.36 5.85 -0.11
N ALA A 303 -15.48 5.21 0.30
CA ALA A 303 -15.91 5.17 1.69
C ALA A 303 -14.95 4.38 2.60
N SER A 304 -14.17 3.47 2.04
CA SER A 304 -13.21 2.65 2.77
C SER A 304 -11.82 3.30 2.90
N HIS A 305 -11.50 4.34 2.12
CA HIS A 305 -10.15 4.93 2.04
C HIS A 305 -9.06 3.89 1.74
N MET A 306 -9.34 2.96 0.83
CA MET A 306 -8.51 1.78 0.58
C MET A 306 -7.18 2.14 -0.06
N SER A 307 -6.08 1.60 0.46
CA SER A 307 -4.72 1.80 -0.05
C SER A 307 -4.32 0.74 -1.06
N PHE A 308 -4.65 -0.52 -0.81
CA PHE A 308 -4.33 -1.63 -1.71
C PHE A 308 -5.47 -2.66 -1.79
N LEU A 309 -5.45 -3.43 -2.87
CA LEU A 309 -6.45 -4.47 -3.14
C LEU A 309 -5.77 -5.76 -3.63
N GLY A 310 -5.81 -6.80 -2.83
CA GLY A 310 -5.26 -8.13 -3.08
C GLY A 310 -5.50 -9.10 -1.93
N PRO A 311 -5.33 -10.42 -2.17
CA PRO A 311 -4.81 -11.03 -3.40
C PRO A 311 -5.79 -11.07 -4.57
N LYS A 312 -7.11 -11.06 -4.33
CA LYS A 312 -8.13 -10.98 -5.37
C LYS A 312 -8.31 -9.53 -5.83
N ALA A 313 -7.49 -9.12 -6.79
CA ALA A 313 -7.48 -7.81 -7.41
C ALA A 313 -8.41 -7.72 -8.64
N ALA A 314 -8.59 -6.52 -9.19
CA ALA A 314 -9.35 -6.33 -10.41
C ALA A 314 -8.71 -7.05 -11.60
N GLN A 315 -9.53 -7.65 -12.47
CA GLN A 315 -9.04 -8.35 -13.65
C GLN A 315 -8.78 -7.36 -14.80
N PRO A 316 -7.58 -7.40 -15.45
CA PRO A 316 -7.23 -6.49 -16.54
C PRO A 316 -8.17 -6.58 -17.76
N ALA A 317 -8.89 -7.70 -17.94
CA ALA A 317 -9.87 -7.89 -18.99
C ALA A 317 -11.00 -6.84 -18.95
N TYR A 318 -11.34 -6.33 -17.78
CA TYR A 318 -12.31 -5.26 -17.55
C TYR A 318 -11.61 -3.90 -17.51
N SER A 319 -10.99 -3.50 -18.61
CA SER A 319 -10.00 -2.40 -18.65
C SER A 319 -10.51 -1.08 -18.07
N GLN A 320 -11.77 -0.70 -18.30
CA GLN A 320 -12.36 0.53 -17.75
C GLN A 320 -12.48 0.45 -16.22
N GLY A 321 -13.06 -0.62 -15.68
CA GLY A 321 -13.17 -0.85 -14.24
C GLY A 321 -11.81 -1.00 -13.57
N TYR A 322 -10.90 -1.75 -14.22
CA TYR A 322 -9.52 -1.90 -13.77
C TYR A 322 -8.83 -0.54 -13.55
N GLN A 323 -8.88 0.35 -14.54
CA GLN A 323 -8.28 1.69 -14.45
C GLN A 323 -9.00 2.57 -13.43
N ALA A 324 -10.34 2.52 -13.39
CA ALA A 324 -11.13 3.31 -12.47
C ALA A 324 -10.87 2.94 -11.00
N VAL A 325 -10.78 1.64 -10.69
CA VAL A 325 -10.43 1.13 -9.35
C VAL A 325 -9.00 1.49 -8.99
N LEU A 326 -8.02 1.25 -9.89
CA LEU A 326 -6.62 1.57 -9.62
C LEU A 326 -6.42 3.05 -9.28
N LYS A 327 -7.15 3.95 -9.95
CA LYS A 327 -7.08 5.39 -9.69
C LYS A 327 -7.62 5.78 -8.30
N ARG A 328 -8.44 4.93 -7.66
CA ARG A 328 -9.06 5.17 -6.35
C ARG A 328 -8.28 4.61 -5.17
N LEU A 329 -7.21 3.85 -5.43
CA LEU A 329 -6.43 3.23 -4.37
C LEU A 329 -5.30 4.14 -3.88
N GLY A 330 -5.27 4.39 -2.56
CA GLY A 330 -4.20 5.06 -1.86
C GLY A 330 -4.07 6.56 -2.12
N TYR A 331 -2.84 7.05 -2.03
CA TYR A 331 -2.49 8.45 -2.25
C TYR A 331 -2.37 8.80 -3.75
N ARG A 332 -2.49 10.09 -4.06
CA ARG A 332 -2.28 10.63 -5.41
C ARG A 332 -1.64 12.01 -5.32
N LEU A 333 -0.32 12.05 -5.23
CA LEU A 333 0.42 13.29 -5.04
C LEU A 333 0.57 14.06 -6.36
N ARG A 334 0.42 15.38 -6.31
CA ARG A 334 0.65 16.27 -7.44
C ARG A 334 1.31 17.56 -6.97
N VAL A 335 2.37 17.99 -7.65
CA VAL A 335 2.85 19.37 -7.52
C VAL A 335 1.87 20.26 -8.28
N THR A 336 1.21 21.17 -7.59
CA THR A 336 0.25 22.10 -8.19
C THR A 336 0.92 23.37 -8.68
N THR A 337 1.93 23.83 -7.93
CA THR A 337 2.66 25.07 -8.24
C THR A 337 4.13 24.95 -7.88
N LEU A 338 4.96 25.43 -8.76
CA LEU A 338 6.39 25.72 -8.55
C LEU A 338 6.63 27.22 -8.71
N LYS A 339 7.32 27.85 -7.75
CA LYS A 339 7.79 29.22 -7.85
C LYS A 339 9.30 29.25 -7.62
N LEU A 340 10.04 29.85 -8.56
CA LEU A 340 11.46 30.10 -8.45
C LEU A 340 11.67 31.59 -8.21
N THR A 341 12.40 31.94 -7.15
CA THR A 341 12.75 33.32 -6.80
C THR A 341 14.26 33.42 -6.66
N PRO A 342 14.96 34.19 -7.51
CA PRO A 342 16.40 34.42 -7.38
C PRO A 342 16.73 35.15 -6.07
N HIS A 343 17.81 34.73 -5.42
CA HIS A 343 18.30 35.35 -4.20
C HIS A 343 19.85 35.24 -4.12
N ASP A 344 20.57 36.31 -4.35
CA ASP A 344 22.03 36.44 -4.17
C ASP A 344 22.89 35.27 -4.70
N GLY A 345 22.63 34.82 -5.94
CA GLY A 345 23.33 33.70 -6.58
C GLY A 345 22.79 32.33 -6.23
N GLU A 346 21.72 32.26 -5.44
CA GLU A 346 20.93 31.08 -5.09
C GLU A 346 19.52 31.19 -5.68
N ALA A 347 18.75 30.11 -5.64
CA ALA A 347 17.33 30.12 -6.00
C ALA A 347 16.47 29.63 -4.84
N VAL A 348 15.52 30.44 -4.40
CA VAL A 348 14.47 30.00 -3.50
C VAL A 348 13.40 29.30 -4.32
N VAL A 349 13.15 28.02 -4.00
CA VAL A 349 12.13 27.18 -4.64
C VAL A 349 10.97 26.99 -3.66
N THR A 350 9.79 27.47 -4.05
CA THR A 350 8.56 27.22 -3.31
C THR A 350 7.72 26.22 -4.10
N LEU A 351 7.35 25.11 -3.48
CA LEU A 351 6.52 24.04 -4.05
C LEU A 351 5.23 23.90 -3.27
N THR A 352 4.11 23.80 -3.98
CA THR A 352 2.83 23.38 -3.38
C THR A 352 2.49 21.99 -3.88
N VAL A 353 2.35 21.05 -2.96
CA VAL A 353 2.02 19.64 -3.23
C VAL A 353 0.64 19.34 -2.68
N ALA A 354 -0.22 18.70 -3.50
CA ALA A 354 -1.54 18.22 -3.14
C ALA A 354 -1.56 16.71 -3.05
N ASN A 355 -2.44 16.16 -2.20
CA ASN A 355 -2.85 14.76 -2.26
C ASN A 355 -4.30 14.68 -2.75
N GLU A 356 -4.51 14.16 -3.96
CA GLU A 356 -5.80 14.01 -4.62
C GLU A 356 -6.29 12.56 -4.59
N GLY A 357 -5.68 11.71 -3.74
CA GLY A 357 -6.03 10.31 -3.56
C GLY A 357 -7.12 10.06 -2.51
N ALA A 358 -7.31 8.80 -2.12
CA ALA A 358 -8.27 8.36 -1.12
C ALA A 358 -7.66 8.22 0.28
N ALA A 359 -6.33 8.13 0.39
CA ALA A 359 -5.60 7.92 1.63
C ALA A 359 -4.30 8.75 1.66
N PRO A 360 -3.67 8.99 2.84
CA PRO A 360 -2.34 9.57 2.90
C PRO A 360 -1.26 8.55 2.49
N PHE A 361 -0.01 9.04 2.34
CA PHE A 361 1.16 8.19 2.25
C PHE A 361 1.67 7.91 3.67
N TYR A 362 1.58 6.67 4.14
CA TYR A 362 1.77 6.33 5.57
C TYR A 362 3.23 6.22 6.03
N TRP A 363 4.21 6.46 5.18
CA TRP A 363 5.64 6.39 5.52
C TRP A 363 6.30 7.75 5.43
N ASP A 364 7.31 7.97 6.26
CA ASP A 364 8.09 9.21 6.24
C ASP A 364 9.31 9.05 5.30
N TRP A 365 9.02 8.79 4.02
CA TRP A 365 10.04 8.70 3.00
C TRP A 365 10.56 10.08 2.61
N ALA A 366 11.86 10.16 2.28
CA ALA A 366 12.49 11.40 1.91
C ALA A 366 11.99 11.90 0.54
N ALA A 367 11.36 13.06 0.52
CA ALA A 367 11.06 13.79 -0.70
C ALA A 367 12.22 14.74 -1.04
N ASN A 368 12.75 14.66 -2.24
CA ASN A 368 13.91 15.43 -2.68
C ASN A 368 13.60 16.25 -3.93
N LEU A 369 14.22 17.42 -3.99
CA LEU A 369 14.33 18.23 -5.18
C LEU A 369 15.74 18.08 -5.72
N TYR A 370 15.86 17.83 -7.03
CA TYR A 370 17.14 17.62 -7.69
C TYR A 370 17.34 18.65 -8.80
N LEU A 371 18.55 19.17 -8.90
CA LEU A 371 19.04 19.87 -10.09
C LEU A 371 19.86 18.87 -10.91
N GLU A 372 19.49 18.65 -12.16
CA GLU A 372 20.09 17.66 -13.03
C GLU A 372 20.57 18.33 -14.34
N SER A 373 21.68 17.87 -14.87
CA SER A 373 22.10 18.21 -16.24
C SER A 373 21.25 17.43 -17.26
N THR A 374 21.33 17.84 -18.54
CA THR A 374 20.59 17.21 -19.64
C THR A 374 20.97 15.75 -19.90
N ASP A 375 22.12 15.30 -19.44
CA ASP A 375 22.57 13.91 -19.51
C ASP A 375 22.07 13.05 -18.33
N GLY A 376 21.33 13.66 -17.39
CA GLY A 376 20.77 12.99 -16.21
C GLY A 376 21.71 12.96 -15.00
N THR A 377 22.84 13.64 -15.04
CA THR A 377 23.77 13.78 -13.90
C THR A 377 23.14 14.69 -12.85
N THR A 378 23.02 14.24 -11.62
CA THR A 378 22.55 15.06 -10.48
C THR A 378 23.65 16.03 -10.06
N LEU A 379 23.37 17.33 -10.17
CA LEU A 379 24.28 18.43 -9.80
C LEU A 379 24.07 18.84 -8.33
N SER A 380 22.84 18.87 -7.86
CA SER A 380 22.49 19.23 -6.49
C SER A 380 21.24 18.48 -6.03
N THR A 381 21.17 18.19 -4.75
CA THR A 381 20.01 17.56 -4.10
C THR A 381 19.65 18.32 -2.84
N VAL A 382 18.37 18.62 -2.65
CA VAL A 382 17.85 19.23 -1.43
C VAL A 382 16.62 18.46 -0.95
N GLN A 383 16.66 18.00 0.29
CA GLN A 383 15.49 17.37 0.89
C GLN A 383 14.40 18.42 1.17
N LEU A 384 13.19 18.11 0.73
CA LEU A 384 12.02 18.95 0.96
C LEU A 384 11.48 18.72 2.39
N PRO A 385 11.11 19.76 3.13
CA PRO A 385 10.46 19.62 4.42
C PRO A 385 8.97 19.26 4.25
N LEU A 386 8.70 18.25 3.43
CA LEU A 386 7.36 17.73 3.11
C LEU A 386 7.05 16.55 4.03
N SER A 387 5.98 16.65 4.81
CA SER A 387 5.52 15.55 5.66
C SER A 387 4.45 14.74 4.91
N LEU A 388 4.87 13.67 4.24
CA LEU A 388 3.98 12.81 3.46
C LEU A 388 2.83 12.22 4.28
N PRO A 389 3.05 11.69 5.52
CA PRO A 389 1.96 11.14 6.32
C PRO A 389 0.93 12.17 6.79
N LYS A 390 1.29 13.46 6.78
CA LYS A 390 0.38 14.55 7.19
C LYS A 390 -0.33 15.22 6.04
N LEU A 391 -0.03 14.84 4.80
CA LEU A 391 -0.70 15.38 3.62
C LEU A 391 -1.96 14.54 3.33
N MET A 392 -3.07 14.93 3.97
CA MET A 392 -4.34 14.22 3.86
C MET A 392 -4.99 14.39 2.47
N PRO A 393 -5.86 13.45 2.07
CA PRO A 393 -6.70 13.59 0.89
C PRO A 393 -7.43 14.93 0.84
N GLY A 394 -7.33 15.62 -0.30
CA GLY A 394 -7.92 16.94 -0.52
C GLY A 394 -7.12 18.12 0.06
N GLU A 395 -6.01 17.86 0.74
CA GLU A 395 -5.15 18.90 1.31
C GLU A 395 -3.95 19.26 0.44
N THR A 396 -3.31 20.37 0.78
CA THR A 396 -2.06 20.83 0.16
C THR A 396 -1.06 21.22 1.24
N GLN A 397 0.22 20.97 0.97
CA GLN A 397 1.35 21.53 1.71
C GLN A 397 2.20 22.41 0.81
N THR A 398 2.61 23.57 1.32
CA THR A 398 3.57 24.45 0.65
C THR A 398 4.88 24.39 1.41
N VAL A 399 5.95 24.06 0.68
CA VAL A 399 7.31 23.95 1.23
C VAL A 399 8.25 24.89 0.47
N GLU A 400 9.28 25.34 1.16
CA GLU A 400 10.28 26.24 0.60
C GLU A 400 11.70 25.70 0.90
N VAL A 401 12.54 25.71 -0.12
CA VAL A 401 13.96 25.32 0.00
C VAL A 401 14.84 26.26 -0.80
N VAL A 402 16.11 26.33 -0.43
CA VAL A 402 17.12 27.08 -1.15
C VAL A 402 18.00 26.13 -1.94
N LEU A 403 18.04 26.32 -3.25
CA LEU A 403 19.02 25.68 -4.12
C LEU A 403 20.25 26.55 -4.22
N LYS A 404 21.39 26.00 -3.83
CA LYS A 404 22.70 26.65 -3.94
C LYS A 404 23.33 26.36 -5.28
N GLU A 405 24.21 27.27 -5.73
CA GLU A 405 25.03 27.10 -6.95
C GLU A 405 24.18 26.83 -8.22
N VAL A 406 23.00 27.45 -8.32
CA VAL A 406 22.11 27.31 -9.48
C VAL A 406 22.46 28.32 -10.55
N ASP A 407 22.80 27.84 -11.75
CA ASP A 407 22.81 28.70 -12.92
C ASP A 407 21.39 28.87 -13.47
N LEU A 408 20.71 29.93 -13.02
CA LEU A 408 19.37 30.26 -13.50
C LEU A 408 19.28 30.48 -15.01
N TRP A 409 20.37 30.86 -15.67
CA TRP A 409 20.42 30.99 -17.11
C TRP A 409 20.45 29.61 -17.78
N ALA A 410 21.26 28.69 -17.25
CA ALA A 410 21.30 27.31 -17.71
C ALA A 410 19.94 26.64 -17.56
N LEU A 411 19.29 26.83 -16.40
CA LEU A 411 17.96 26.26 -16.09
C LEU A 411 16.83 26.92 -16.91
N LEU A 412 16.71 28.27 -16.87
CA LEU A 412 15.52 28.96 -17.38
C LEU A 412 15.56 29.26 -18.87
N LEU A 413 16.74 29.53 -19.43
CA LEU A 413 16.91 30.04 -20.79
C LEU A 413 17.65 29.07 -21.72
N LEU A 414 18.67 28.38 -21.24
CA LEU A 414 19.46 27.48 -22.06
C LEU A 414 18.94 26.04 -22.05
N HIS A 415 18.04 25.68 -21.13
CA HIS A 415 17.51 24.33 -20.93
C HIS A 415 18.64 23.27 -20.83
N LYS A 416 19.76 23.64 -20.22
CA LYS A 416 20.90 22.74 -19.99
C LYS A 416 20.80 21.99 -18.66
N GLU A 417 19.90 22.43 -17.82
CA GLU A 417 19.61 21.84 -16.53
C GLU A 417 18.10 21.60 -16.40
N HIS A 418 17.73 20.64 -15.58
CA HIS A 418 16.36 20.29 -15.24
C HIS A 418 16.17 20.31 -13.72
N LEU A 419 15.00 20.71 -13.28
CA LEU A 419 14.58 20.60 -11.89
C LEU A 419 13.60 19.43 -11.80
N THR A 420 13.93 18.43 -11.00
CA THR A 420 13.11 17.23 -10.82
C THR A 420 12.75 17.00 -9.35
N ILE A 421 11.65 16.31 -9.11
CA ILE A 421 11.20 15.89 -7.76
C ILE A 421 11.06 14.38 -7.73
N GLY A 422 11.51 13.78 -6.62
CA GLY A 422 11.36 12.36 -6.35
C GLY A 422 11.12 12.08 -4.88
N ILE A 423 10.63 10.88 -4.57
CA ILE A 423 10.47 10.35 -3.22
C ILE A 423 11.20 9.02 -3.18
N VAL A 424 12.21 8.94 -2.29
CA VAL A 424 13.14 7.81 -2.23
C VAL A 424 12.53 6.66 -1.45
N ASP A 425 12.50 5.49 -2.08
CA ASP A 425 12.20 4.22 -1.43
C ASP A 425 13.44 3.75 -0.64
N PRO A 426 13.36 3.66 0.71
CA PRO A 426 14.50 3.27 1.52
C PRO A 426 14.96 1.82 1.31
N MET A 427 14.12 0.93 0.78
CA MET A 427 14.49 -0.44 0.44
C MET A 427 15.49 -0.48 -0.74
N THR A 428 15.30 0.38 -1.73
CA THR A 428 16.07 0.35 -2.99
C THR A 428 17.03 1.53 -3.16
N ASP A 429 16.91 2.55 -2.31
CA ASP A 429 17.63 3.83 -2.43
C ASP A 429 17.35 4.55 -3.76
N ARG A 430 16.18 4.30 -4.36
CA ARG A 430 15.74 4.88 -5.65
C ARG A 430 14.45 5.67 -5.49
N ASP A 431 14.29 6.70 -6.33
CA ASP A 431 13.03 7.42 -6.43
C ASP A 431 11.94 6.50 -7.01
N ALA A 432 10.84 6.32 -6.27
CA ALA A 432 9.82 5.30 -6.56
C ALA A 432 8.39 5.84 -6.69
N VAL A 433 8.18 7.15 -6.44
CA VAL A 433 6.83 7.74 -6.45
C VAL A 433 6.66 8.67 -7.64
N ARG A 434 5.72 8.32 -8.51
CA ARG A 434 5.26 9.16 -9.61
C ARG A 434 4.24 10.18 -9.11
N PHE A 435 4.46 11.45 -9.44
CA PHE A 435 3.47 12.51 -9.21
C PHE A 435 2.41 12.51 -10.32
N ALA A 436 1.14 12.64 -9.93
CA ALA A 436 -0.03 12.61 -10.82
C ALA A 436 -0.22 13.94 -11.56
N MET A 437 0.77 14.33 -12.32
CA MET A 437 0.77 15.58 -13.11
C MET A 437 1.25 15.33 -14.53
N ASN A 438 0.77 16.16 -15.44
CA ASN A 438 1.17 16.11 -16.86
C ASN A 438 2.58 16.69 -17.03
N ALA A 439 3.57 15.88 -16.65
CA ALA A 439 5.01 16.21 -16.75
C ALA A 439 5.82 14.96 -17.12
N PRO A 440 6.98 15.12 -17.79
CA PRO A 440 7.87 14.01 -18.11
C PRO A 440 8.35 13.29 -16.85
N GLN A 441 8.63 11.98 -17.00
CA GLN A 441 9.27 11.17 -15.99
C GLN A 441 10.67 10.81 -16.45
N GLN A 442 11.65 10.92 -15.55
CA GLN A 442 13.04 10.59 -15.83
C GLN A 442 13.66 9.95 -14.59
N ASN A 443 14.24 8.74 -14.72
CA ASN A 443 14.91 8.04 -13.62
C ASN A 443 14.08 7.90 -12.33
N GLY A 444 12.76 7.66 -12.45
CA GLY A 444 11.85 7.59 -11.29
C GLY A 444 11.41 8.96 -10.75
N ARG A 445 11.89 10.06 -11.32
CA ARG A 445 11.62 11.43 -10.90
C ARG A 445 10.66 12.12 -11.85
N THR A 446 9.91 13.08 -11.34
CA THR A 446 9.01 13.93 -12.15
C THR A 446 9.71 15.24 -12.49
N VAL A 447 9.78 15.58 -13.78
CA VAL A 447 10.41 16.81 -14.26
C VAL A 447 9.51 18.01 -13.99
N LEU A 448 10.03 18.98 -13.26
CA LEU A 448 9.33 20.23 -12.92
C LEU A 448 9.71 21.38 -13.87
N PHE A 449 10.97 21.38 -14.35
CA PHE A 449 11.44 22.47 -15.17
C PHE A 449 12.43 21.99 -16.24
#